data_e923242e55be9f824ad41f2fbd7bbd2f
#
_entry.id   e923242e55be9f824ad41f2fbd7bbd2f
#
_cell.length_a   1.000
_cell.length_b   1.000
_cell.length_c   1.000
_cell.angle_alpha   90.00
_cell.angle_beta   90.00
_cell.angle_gamma   90.00
#
_symmetry.space_group_name_H-M   'P 1'
#
loop_
_entity.id
_entity.type
_entity.pdbx_description
1 polymer ?
#
loop_
_entity_poly.entity_id
_entity_poly.type
_entity_poly.pdbx_seq_one_letter_code
_entity_poly.pdbx_strand_id
1 'polypeptide(L)'
;MATGEVLLAVERLTKKYGNVVALNDVSFRITDGITGILGENGAGKSTAIKILLGLMQPTSGSATVLGQNASESIAVRARVGYMPEHDCLPSLVSAAEFLTHMAEVSGLPPSMARTRAADTLRHVGLFEERYRAIGGYSTGMKQRVKLGQALVHDPAFVFLDEPTAGLDPAGREEMLTLIRKTHREFGISVLFSSHLMADIERTCDRIIVLQGGELVQSGEVEQFTKETETVFIEVDSNRDALAAALERRGVVVSVDGGGLTIEGPNESVYDHVRDALVEAEAPLRRMAPRRRALTELFERGGDTARTGEAA
;
A
#
# COMPACT_ATOMS: atom_id res chain seq x y z
N MET A 1 23.15 1.35 -9.03
CA MET A 1 22.07 0.90 -8.15
C MET A 1 22.56 1.09 -6.72
N ALA A 2 22.08 2.09 -6.03
CA ALA A 2 22.40 2.26 -4.60
C ALA A 2 21.64 1.14 -3.85
N THR A 3 22.38 0.21 -3.26
CA THR A 3 21.83 -0.77 -2.31
C THR A 3 21.45 0.00 -1.05
N GLY A 4 20.19 0.46 -0.97
CA GLY A 4 19.67 1.09 0.24
C GLY A 4 19.80 0.13 1.42
N GLU A 5 20.05 0.65 2.60
CA GLU A 5 20.08 -0.11 3.84
C GLU A 5 18.75 -0.86 4.02
N VAL A 6 18.81 -2.16 4.34
CA VAL A 6 17.61 -2.97 4.59
C VAL A 6 17.09 -2.63 5.99
N LEU A 7 15.90 -2.00 6.03
CA LEU A 7 15.24 -1.60 7.27
C LEU A 7 14.41 -2.73 7.88
N LEU A 8 13.76 -3.53 7.04
CA LEU A 8 13.00 -4.71 7.46
C LEU A 8 13.39 -5.91 6.59
N ALA A 9 13.56 -7.06 7.21
CA ALA A 9 13.70 -8.34 6.50
C ALA A 9 12.83 -9.41 7.17
N VAL A 10 12.11 -10.14 6.34
CA VAL A 10 11.26 -11.28 6.71
C VAL A 10 11.77 -12.48 5.95
N GLU A 11 12.05 -13.58 6.64
CA GLU A 11 12.63 -14.79 6.06
C GLU A 11 11.80 -16.01 6.45
N ARG A 12 11.14 -16.62 5.44
CA ARG A 12 10.30 -17.82 5.55
C ARG A 12 9.32 -17.77 6.72
N LEU A 13 8.68 -16.62 6.87
CA LEU A 13 7.80 -16.34 8.00
C LEU A 13 6.50 -17.13 7.89
N THR A 14 6.24 -17.96 8.89
CA THR A 14 5.00 -18.72 9.01
C THR A 14 4.32 -18.42 10.33
N LYS A 15 2.99 -18.20 10.29
CA LYS A 15 2.15 -18.07 11.49
C LYS A 15 0.91 -18.89 11.39
N LYS A 16 0.70 -19.76 12.38
CA LYS A 16 -0.47 -20.61 12.53
C LYS A 16 -1.24 -20.26 13.80
N TYR A 17 -2.56 -20.27 13.72
CA TYR A 17 -3.50 -20.17 14.82
C TYR A 17 -4.34 -21.46 14.85
N GLY A 18 -3.90 -22.44 15.62
CA GLY A 18 -4.48 -23.78 15.55
C GLY A 18 -4.37 -24.33 14.12
N ASN A 19 -5.52 -24.57 13.49
CA ASN A 19 -5.57 -25.09 12.12
C ASN A 19 -5.56 -24.00 11.02
N VAL A 20 -5.62 -22.72 11.40
CA VAL A 20 -5.62 -21.62 10.43
C VAL A 20 -4.20 -21.15 10.19
N VAL A 21 -3.76 -21.17 8.94
CA VAL A 21 -2.46 -20.62 8.53
C VAL A 21 -2.68 -19.19 8.10
N ALA A 22 -2.21 -18.24 8.90
CA ALA A 22 -2.35 -16.81 8.63
C ALA A 22 -1.21 -16.25 7.78
N LEU A 23 -0.02 -16.85 7.86
CA LEU A 23 1.13 -16.58 7.00
C LEU A 23 1.82 -17.92 6.72
N ASN A 24 2.20 -18.15 5.47
CA ASN A 24 2.82 -19.37 4.99
C ASN A 24 4.08 -19.05 4.17
N ASP A 25 5.25 -19.31 4.74
CA ASP A 25 6.58 -19.19 4.10
C ASP A 25 6.84 -17.81 3.42
N VAL A 26 6.39 -16.72 4.03
CA VAL A 26 6.49 -15.37 3.48
C VAL A 26 7.91 -14.82 3.64
N SER A 27 8.51 -14.32 2.56
CA SER A 27 9.84 -13.70 2.58
C SER A 27 9.86 -12.41 1.76
N PHE A 28 10.29 -11.28 2.39
CA PHE A 28 10.48 -10.01 1.70
C PHE A 28 11.46 -9.11 2.44
N ARG A 29 11.93 -8.07 1.76
CA ARG A 29 12.81 -7.04 2.32
C ARG A 29 12.31 -5.65 1.98
N ILE A 30 12.44 -4.72 2.94
CA ILE A 30 12.06 -3.32 2.79
C ILE A 30 13.28 -2.46 3.06
N THR A 31 13.51 -1.52 2.16
CA THR A 31 14.51 -0.46 2.28
C THR A 31 13.82 0.86 2.64
N ASP A 32 14.52 1.98 2.60
CA ASP A 32 13.94 3.30 2.81
C ASP A 32 12.79 3.59 1.82
N GLY A 33 11.85 4.42 2.24
CA GLY A 33 10.68 4.81 1.45
C GLY A 33 9.34 4.42 2.05
N ILE A 34 8.30 4.50 1.23
CA ILE A 34 6.93 4.10 1.59
C ILE A 34 6.62 2.77 0.92
N THR A 35 6.39 1.74 1.74
CA THR A 35 5.99 0.40 1.27
C THR A 35 4.54 0.11 1.65
N GLY A 36 3.76 -0.40 0.71
CA GLY A 36 2.39 -0.86 0.95
C GLY A 36 2.30 -2.37 1.05
N ILE A 37 1.57 -2.90 2.02
CA ILE A 37 1.11 -4.29 2.04
C ILE A 37 -0.33 -4.33 1.55
N LEU A 38 -0.52 -4.90 0.37
CA LEU A 38 -1.82 -5.07 -0.26
C LEU A 38 -2.35 -6.48 -0.05
N GLY A 39 -3.64 -6.60 0.18
CA GLY A 39 -4.33 -7.88 0.29
C GLY A 39 -5.74 -7.73 0.82
N GLU A 40 -6.58 -8.72 0.56
CA GLU A 40 -7.94 -8.78 1.10
C GLU A 40 -7.96 -8.92 2.63
N ASN A 41 -9.15 -8.80 3.22
CA ASN A 41 -9.31 -9.06 4.64
C ASN A 41 -9.00 -10.54 4.92
N GLY A 42 -8.16 -10.78 5.94
CA GLY A 42 -7.69 -12.13 6.25
C GLY A 42 -6.42 -12.57 5.48
N ALA A 43 -5.88 -11.77 4.56
CA ALA A 43 -4.66 -12.10 3.81
C ALA A 43 -3.37 -12.17 4.66
N GLY A 44 -3.42 -11.83 5.96
CA GLY A 44 -2.27 -11.90 6.85
C GLY A 44 -1.56 -10.58 7.12
N LYS A 45 -2.02 -9.44 6.55
CA LYS A 45 -1.40 -8.11 6.67
C LYS A 45 -1.13 -7.70 8.13
N SER A 46 -2.17 -7.62 8.95
CA SER A 46 -2.05 -7.23 10.37
C SER A 46 -1.27 -8.26 11.19
N THR A 47 -1.29 -9.56 10.80
CA THR A 47 -0.46 -10.60 11.42
C THR A 47 1.03 -10.33 11.16
N ALA A 48 1.40 -10.01 9.91
CA ALA A 48 2.77 -9.66 9.55
C ALA A 48 3.24 -8.42 10.32
N ILE A 49 2.44 -7.35 10.37
CA ILE A 49 2.74 -6.12 11.12
C ILE A 49 2.94 -6.43 12.61
N LYS A 50 2.07 -7.22 13.24
CA LYS A 50 2.20 -7.59 14.67
C LYS A 50 3.45 -8.40 14.97
N ILE A 51 3.90 -9.27 14.07
CA ILE A 51 5.16 -9.99 14.22
C ILE A 51 6.35 -9.04 14.08
N LEU A 52 6.34 -8.14 13.09
CA LEU A 52 7.36 -7.11 12.89
C LEU A 52 7.49 -6.15 14.08
N LEU A 53 6.39 -5.88 14.77
CA LEU A 53 6.37 -5.09 16.02
C LEU A 53 6.83 -5.90 17.25
N GLY A 54 7.08 -7.20 17.12
CA GLY A 54 7.37 -8.07 18.25
C GLY A 54 6.20 -8.27 19.22
N LEU A 55 4.97 -7.94 18.79
CA LEU A 55 3.74 -8.16 19.56
C LEU A 55 3.26 -9.61 19.46
N MET A 56 3.83 -10.36 18.53
CA MET A 56 3.45 -11.75 18.27
C MET A 56 4.65 -12.57 17.81
N GLN A 57 4.79 -13.77 18.35
CA GLN A 57 5.81 -14.71 17.91
C GLN A 57 5.40 -15.41 16.63
N PRO A 58 6.26 -15.57 15.63
CA PRO A 58 6.01 -16.45 14.49
C PRO A 58 5.96 -17.92 14.93
N THR A 59 5.37 -18.79 14.11
CA THR A 59 5.44 -20.24 14.31
C THR A 59 6.78 -20.77 13.81
N SER A 60 7.30 -20.23 12.71
CA SER A 60 8.64 -20.48 12.18
C SER A 60 9.10 -19.31 11.30
N GLY A 61 10.37 -19.30 10.93
CA GLY A 61 10.99 -18.19 10.22
C GLY A 61 11.44 -17.08 11.16
N SER A 62 11.89 -15.97 10.57
CA SER A 62 12.42 -14.84 11.33
C SER A 62 12.00 -13.49 10.73
N ALA A 63 12.00 -12.46 11.55
CA ALA A 63 11.78 -11.09 11.15
C ALA A 63 12.77 -10.15 11.83
N THR A 64 13.41 -9.28 11.07
CA THR A 64 14.30 -8.23 11.59
C THR A 64 13.76 -6.86 11.25
N VAL A 65 13.89 -5.92 12.19
CA VAL A 65 13.49 -4.53 12.06
C VAL A 65 14.68 -3.67 12.51
N LEU A 66 15.08 -2.74 11.66
CA LEU A 66 16.26 -1.88 11.90
C LEU A 66 17.51 -2.69 12.28
N GLY A 67 17.72 -3.83 11.60
CA GLY A 67 18.85 -4.74 11.81
C GLY A 67 18.79 -5.61 13.06
N GLN A 68 17.70 -5.62 13.82
CA GLN A 68 17.53 -6.38 15.04
C GLN A 68 16.35 -7.35 14.96
N ASN A 69 16.41 -8.47 15.68
CA ASN A 69 15.31 -9.43 15.76
C ASN A 69 14.08 -8.77 16.38
N ALA A 70 12.98 -8.73 15.63
CA ALA A 70 11.75 -8.07 16.03
C ALA A 70 11.14 -8.68 17.32
N SER A 71 11.29 -10.00 17.50
CA SER A 71 10.71 -10.73 18.63
C SER A 71 11.45 -10.50 19.95
N GLU A 72 12.72 -10.18 19.90
CA GLU A 72 13.62 -10.17 21.07
C GLU A 72 14.00 -8.76 21.51
N SER A 73 14.07 -7.81 20.58
CA SER A 73 14.62 -6.49 20.87
C SER A 73 13.57 -5.49 21.36
N ILE A 74 13.67 -5.11 22.64
CA ILE A 74 12.90 -3.98 23.19
C ILE A 74 13.37 -2.65 22.57
N ALA A 75 14.67 -2.52 22.27
CA ALA A 75 15.25 -1.31 21.70
C ALA A 75 14.66 -0.95 20.33
N VAL A 76 14.24 -1.92 19.54
CA VAL A 76 13.54 -1.67 18.28
C VAL A 76 12.23 -0.94 18.51
N ARG A 77 11.45 -1.35 19.51
CA ARG A 77 10.13 -0.76 19.80
C ARG A 77 10.19 0.72 20.15
N ALA A 78 11.30 1.17 20.76
CA ALA A 78 11.52 2.60 21.03
C ALA A 78 11.78 3.43 19.76
N ARG A 79 12.14 2.78 18.66
CA ARG A 79 12.48 3.44 17.38
C ARG A 79 11.41 3.25 16.29
N VAL A 80 10.32 2.55 16.59
CA VAL A 80 9.23 2.31 15.64
C VAL A 80 7.93 2.87 16.17
N GLY A 81 7.11 3.45 15.28
CA GLY A 81 5.76 3.88 15.58
C GLY A 81 4.73 2.88 15.08
N TYR A 82 3.56 2.84 15.72
CA TYR A 82 2.46 1.97 15.31
C TYR A 82 1.12 2.67 15.38
N MET A 83 0.40 2.63 14.29
CA MET A 83 -0.99 3.06 14.18
C MET A 83 -1.87 1.82 13.96
N PRO A 84 -2.66 1.39 14.96
CA PRO A 84 -3.53 0.22 14.82
C PRO A 84 -4.78 0.54 14.00
N GLU A 85 -5.35 -0.50 13.34
CA GLU A 85 -6.61 -0.40 12.60
C GLU A 85 -7.77 0.02 13.52
N HIS A 86 -7.94 -0.69 14.65
CA HIS A 86 -9.07 -0.47 15.55
C HIS A 86 -8.97 0.83 16.34
N ASP A 87 -10.11 1.33 16.81
CA ASP A 87 -10.17 2.50 17.69
C ASP A 87 -9.56 2.14 19.05
N CYS A 88 -8.53 2.87 19.43
CA CYS A 88 -7.80 2.69 20.69
C CYS A 88 -7.69 4.02 21.46
N LEU A 89 -8.41 5.06 21.02
CA LEU A 89 -8.28 6.41 21.56
C LEU A 89 -9.17 6.62 22.79
N PRO A 90 -8.65 7.24 23.86
CA PRO A 90 -9.43 7.59 25.03
C PRO A 90 -10.39 8.74 24.69
N SER A 91 -11.69 8.55 24.92
CA SER A 91 -12.73 9.49 24.52
C SER A 91 -12.81 10.76 25.39
N LEU A 92 -12.36 10.71 26.64
CA LEU A 92 -12.56 11.77 27.63
C LEU A 92 -11.40 12.77 27.72
N VAL A 93 -10.26 12.46 27.12
CA VAL A 93 -9.07 13.34 27.14
C VAL A 93 -8.94 14.10 25.82
N SER A 94 -8.22 15.22 25.84
CA SER A 94 -7.89 15.95 24.63
C SER A 94 -6.75 15.28 23.84
N ALA A 95 -6.63 15.60 22.54
CA ALA A 95 -5.53 15.10 21.72
C ALA A 95 -4.15 15.58 22.24
N ALA A 96 -4.09 16.81 22.80
CA ALA A 96 -2.87 17.34 23.39
C ALA A 96 -2.44 16.55 24.64
N GLU A 97 -3.36 16.25 25.54
CA GLU A 97 -3.08 15.43 26.74
C GLU A 97 -2.67 14.02 26.34
N PHE A 98 -3.40 13.40 25.41
CA PHE A 98 -3.12 12.04 24.96
C PHE A 98 -1.72 11.93 24.32
N LEU A 99 -1.39 12.79 23.34
CA LEU A 99 -0.07 12.73 22.70
C LEU A 99 1.07 13.14 23.63
N THR A 100 0.84 14.07 24.57
CA THR A 100 1.84 14.37 25.62
C THR A 100 2.11 13.13 26.45
N HIS A 101 1.07 12.43 26.90
CA HIS A 101 1.23 11.20 27.67
C HIS A 101 1.96 10.11 26.87
N MET A 102 1.61 9.93 25.59
CA MET A 102 2.31 8.96 24.73
C MET A 102 3.79 9.29 24.54
N ALA A 103 4.13 10.57 24.42
CA ALA A 103 5.52 11.03 24.35
C ALA A 103 6.28 10.75 25.67
N GLU A 104 5.66 10.99 26.84
CA GLU A 104 6.23 10.70 28.15
C GLU A 104 6.47 9.18 28.35
N VAL A 105 5.48 8.35 27.99
CA VAL A 105 5.59 6.88 28.02
C VAL A 105 6.73 6.40 27.13
N SER A 106 6.99 7.09 26.02
CA SER A 106 8.12 6.81 25.12
C SER A 106 9.47 7.32 25.64
N GLY A 107 9.50 7.94 26.84
CA GLY A 107 10.73 8.36 27.52
C GLY A 107 11.11 9.83 27.36
N LEU A 108 10.26 10.67 26.74
CA LEU A 108 10.53 12.10 26.65
C LEU A 108 10.28 12.81 27.99
N PRO A 109 11.15 13.75 28.41
CA PRO A 109 10.88 14.59 29.56
C PRO A 109 9.58 15.43 29.40
N PRO A 110 8.82 15.72 30.47
CA PRO A 110 7.51 16.36 30.38
C PRO A 110 7.47 17.69 29.61
N SER A 111 8.53 18.50 29.70
CA SER A 111 8.63 19.75 28.93
C SER A 111 8.76 19.50 27.42
N MET A 112 9.61 18.55 27.05
CA MET A 112 9.82 18.13 25.67
C MET A 112 8.58 17.41 25.10
N ALA A 113 7.93 16.55 25.91
CA ALA A 113 6.73 15.83 25.54
C ALA A 113 5.59 16.77 25.10
N ARG A 114 5.35 17.84 25.86
CA ARG A 114 4.34 18.87 25.49
C ARG A 114 4.66 19.58 24.18
N THR A 115 5.91 19.98 23.98
CA THR A 115 6.33 20.65 22.73
C THR A 115 6.17 19.68 21.57
N ARG A 116 6.64 18.44 21.71
CA ARG A 116 6.57 17.43 20.68
C ARG A 116 5.12 17.08 20.33
N ALA A 117 4.23 16.95 21.32
CA ALA A 117 2.81 16.74 21.09
C ALA A 117 2.17 17.87 20.29
N ALA A 118 2.49 19.13 20.62
CA ALA A 118 1.97 20.30 19.90
C ALA A 118 2.46 20.34 18.44
N ASP A 119 3.75 20.05 18.20
CA ASP A 119 4.33 20.01 16.86
C ASP A 119 3.76 18.86 16.03
N THR A 120 3.59 17.68 16.64
CA THR A 120 2.95 16.53 16.00
C THR A 120 1.50 16.85 15.63
N LEU A 121 0.73 17.49 16.54
CA LEU A 121 -0.66 17.89 16.25
C LEU A 121 -0.75 18.94 15.14
N ARG A 122 0.24 19.83 15.04
CA ARG A 122 0.35 20.75 13.91
C ARG A 122 0.60 20.00 12.61
N HIS A 123 1.52 19.04 12.62
CA HIS A 123 1.84 18.22 11.45
C HIS A 123 0.63 17.44 10.94
N VAL A 124 -0.12 16.77 11.84
CA VAL A 124 -1.32 16.02 11.45
C VAL A 124 -2.57 16.89 11.23
N GLY A 125 -2.44 18.22 11.30
CA GLY A 125 -3.51 19.17 11.01
C GLY A 125 -4.62 19.24 12.06
N LEU A 126 -4.28 19.03 13.34
CA LEU A 126 -5.21 19.07 14.48
C LEU A 126 -4.80 20.11 15.55
N PHE A 127 -4.03 21.12 15.15
CA PHE A 127 -3.49 22.10 16.09
C PHE A 127 -4.59 22.94 16.76
N GLU A 128 -5.61 23.35 16.01
CA GLU A 128 -6.69 24.17 16.54
C GLU A 128 -7.63 23.37 17.46
N GLU A 129 -7.89 22.10 17.13
CA GLU A 129 -8.78 21.22 17.87
C GLU A 129 -8.12 20.49 19.04
N ARG A 130 -6.81 20.65 19.24
CA ARG A 130 -5.99 19.85 20.15
C ARG A 130 -6.47 19.76 21.60
N TYR A 131 -7.23 20.77 22.06
CA TYR A 131 -7.77 20.80 23.43
C TYR A 131 -9.20 20.27 23.55
N ARG A 132 -9.85 19.91 22.45
CA ARG A 132 -11.16 19.25 22.47
C ARG A 132 -10.99 17.78 22.84
N ALA A 133 -11.99 17.23 23.58
CA ALA A 133 -12.04 15.80 23.87
C ALA A 133 -12.13 14.97 22.60
N ILE A 134 -11.33 13.90 22.51
CA ILE A 134 -11.22 13.02 21.34
C ILE A 134 -12.56 12.35 21.01
N GLY A 135 -13.42 12.09 22.01
CA GLY A 135 -14.74 11.53 21.81
C GLY A 135 -15.63 12.32 20.84
N GLY A 136 -15.42 13.65 20.75
CA GLY A 136 -16.14 14.52 19.82
C GLY A 136 -15.49 14.69 18.45
N TYR A 137 -14.46 13.91 18.12
CA TYR A 137 -13.75 13.97 16.83
C TYR A 137 -14.46 13.16 15.75
N SER A 138 -14.40 13.64 14.51
CA SER A 138 -14.78 12.84 13.34
C SER A 138 -13.84 11.64 13.15
N THR A 139 -14.24 10.66 12.34
CA THR A 139 -13.38 9.51 12.02
C THR A 139 -12.03 9.95 11.45
N GLY A 140 -12.00 10.92 10.53
CA GLY A 140 -10.76 11.46 9.98
C GLY A 140 -9.87 12.13 11.03
N MET A 141 -10.44 12.90 11.95
CA MET A 141 -9.69 13.49 13.06
C MET A 141 -9.10 12.42 13.99
N LYS A 142 -9.87 11.37 14.29
CA LYS A 142 -9.38 10.22 15.09
C LYS A 142 -8.23 9.49 14.39
N GLN A 143 -8.32 9.23 13.09
CA GLN A 143 -7.22 8.63 12.32
C GLN A 143 -5.96 9.51 12.35
N ARG A 144 -6.11 10.84 12.27
CA ARG A 144 -4.99 11.78 12.39
C ARG A 144 -4.36 11.76 13.80
N VAL A 145 -5.15 11.61 14.88
CA VAL A 145 -4.62 11.43 16.24
C VAL A 145 -3.84 10.13 16.36
N LYS A 146 -4.35 9.02 15.79
CA LYS A 146 -3.65 7.73 15.77
C LYS A 146 -2.31 7.82 15.02
N LEU A 147 -2.29 8.51 13.88
CA LEU A 147 -1.04 8.79 13.19
C LEU A 147 -0.10 9.64 14.06
N GLY A 148 -0.60 10.66 14.72
CA GLY A 148 0.16 11.47 15.67
C GLY A 148 0.76 10.64 16.80
N GLN A 149 -0.01 9.69 17.35
CA GLN A 149 0.49 8.72 18.35
C GLN A 149 1.67 7.91 17.83
N ALA A 150 1.62 7.46 16.56
CA ALA A 150 2.71 6.72 15.95
C ALA A 150 3.97 7.56 15.72
N LEU A 151 3.85 8.90 15.62
CA LEU A 151 4.94 9.81 15.25
C LEU A 151 5.55 10.57 16.43
N VAL A 152 4.83 10.70 17.55
CA VAL A 152 5.17 11.68 18.61
C VAL A 152 6.55 11.47 19.24
N HIS A 153 7.08 10.26 19.25
CA HIS A 153 8.38 9.92 19.83
C HIS A 153 9.55 9.90 18.81
N ASP A 154 9.32 10.45 17.61
CA ASP A 154 10.34 10.56 16.54
C ASP A 154 10.90 9.20 16.07
N PRO A 155 10.05 8.30 15.61
CA PRO A 155 10.48 6.98 15.19
C PRO A 155 11.31 7.04 13.90
N ALA A 156 12.19 6.06 13.70
CA ALA A 156 12.89 5.86 12.43
C ALA A 156 11.98 5.16 11.37
N PHE A 157 10.99 4.41 11.84
CA PHE A 157 10.08 3.64 10.99
C PHE A 157 8.66 3.62 11.59
N VAL A 158 7.61 3.68 10.76
CA VAL A 158 6.23 3.57 11.22
C VAL A 158 5.47 2.46 10.50
N PHE A 159 4.65 1.77 11.27
CA PHE A 159 3.68 0.77 10.81
C PHE A 159 2.28 1.35 10.93
N LEU A 160 1.52 1.38 9.82
CA LEU A 160 0.17 1.89 9.77
C LEU A 160 -0.76 0.77 9.30
N ASP A 161 -1.64 0.30 10.18
CA ASP A 161 -2.59 -0.77 9.87
C ASP A 161 -3.91 -0.16 9.41
N GLU A 162 -4.21 -0.26 8.10
CA GLU A 162 -5.39 0.30 7.43
C GLU A 162 -5.65 1.80 7.76
N PRO A 163 -4.69 2.71 7.52
CA PRO A 163 -4.78 4.12 7.97
C PRO A 163 -5.94 4.89 7.33
N THR A 164 -6.48 4.42 6.21
CA THR A 164 -7.58 5.03 5.46
C THR A 164 -8.94 4.40 5.77
N ALA A 165 -8.99 3.40 6.67
CA ALA A 165 -10.23 2.70 7.00
C ALA A 165 -11.30 3.65 7.56
N GLY A 166 -12.53 3.53 7.04
CA GLY A 166 -13.68 4.32 7.50
C GLY A 166 -13.67 5.79 7.07
N LEU A 167 -12.74 6.20 6.20
CA LEU A 167 -12.69 7.55 5.65
C LEU A 167 -13.52 7.66 4.36
N ASP A 168 -14.12 8.81 4.17
CA ASP A 168 -14.68 9.20 2.87
C ASP A 168 -13.56 9.44 1.83
N PRO A 169 -13.86 9.54 0.54
CA PRO A 169 -12.83 9.71 -0.49
C PRO A 169 -11.91 10.92 -0.28
N ALA A 170 -12.44 12.03 0.21
CA ALA A 170 -11.65 13.23 0.48
C ALA A 170 -10.70 13.04 1.68
N GLY A 171 -11.21 12.54 2.80
CA GLY A 171 -10.42 12.23 3.99
C GLY A 171 -9.34 11.18 3.74
N ARG A 172 -9.62 10.21 2.84
CA ARG A 172 -8.63 9.23 2.39
C ARG A 172 -7.47 9.90 1.66
N GLU A 173 -7.75 10.76 0.69
CA GLU A 173 -6.72 11.48 -0.08
C GLU A 173 -5.87 12.37 0.83
N GLU A 174 -6.51 13.04 1.80
CA GLU A 174 -5.81 13.85 2.80
C GLU A 174 -4.88 13.00 3.68
N MET A 175 -5.32 11.81 4.11
CA MET A 175 -4.50 10.89 4.92
C MET A 175 -3.31 10.36 4.12
N LEU A 176 -3.50 9.93 2.87
CA LEU A 176 -2.41 9.49 1.99
C LEU A 176 -1.40 10.60 1.71
N THR A 177 -1.89 11.83 1.51
CA THR A 177 -1.03 13.01 1.37
C THR A 177 -0.22 13.28 2.65
N LEU A 178 -0.83 13.11 3.82
CA LEU A 178 -0.16 13.27 5.09
C LEU A 178 0.93 12.21 5.33
N ILE A 179 0.67 10.95 4.94
CA ILE A 179 1.67 9.88 4.99
C ILE A 179 2.88 10.22 4.10
N ARG A 180 2.66 10.64 2.85
CA ARG A 180 3.74 11.08 1.95
C ARG A 180 4.51 12.28 2.51
N LYS A 181 3.80 13.25 3.08
CA LYS A 181 4.41 14.41 3.73
C LYS A 181 5.29 14.00 4.91
N THR A 182 4.85 13.05 5.72
CA THR A 182 5.62 12.53 6.87
C THR A 182 6.95 11.93 6.41
N HIS A 183 6.94 11.07 5.37
CA HIS A 183 8.19 10.54 4.84
C HIS A 183 9.09 11.64 4.27
N ARG A 184 8.54 12.54 3.44
CA ARG A 184 9.31 13.57 2.74
C ARG A 184 9.96 14.60 3.69
N GLU A 185 9.24 15.02 4.74
CA GLU A 185 9.70 16.08 5.64
C GLU A 185 10.60 15.57 6.76
N PHE A 186 10.37 14.36 7.24
CA PHE A 186 11.10 13.80 8.39
C PHE A 186 11.99 12.61 8.06
N GLY A 187 11.98 12.11 6.83
CA GLY A 187 12.75 10.92 6.44
C GLY A 187 12.28 9.64 7.14
N ILE A 188 11.06 9.62 7.69
CA ILE A 188 10.51 8.44 8.37
C ILE A 188 10.04 7.46 7.31
N SER A 189 10.59 6.24 7.31
CA SER A 189 10.12 5.18 6.43
C SER A 189 8.80 4.59 6.92
N VAL A 190 7.94 4.20 5.98
CA VAL A 190 6.56 3.81 6.28
C VAL A 190 6.25 2.43 5.69
N LEU A 191 5.64 1.56 6.49
CA LEU A 191 4.92 0.39 6.01
C LEU A 191 3.45 0.54 6.37
N PHE A 192 2.57 0.60 5.36
CA PHE A 192 1.14 0.61 5.65
C PHE A 192 0.39 -0.51 4.92
N SER A 193 -0.64 -1.04 5.59
CA SER A 193 -1.54 -2.03 5.01
C SER A 193 -2.72 -1.34 4.35
N SER A 194 -3.18 -1.88 3.22
CA SER A 194 -4.42 -1.50 2.57
C SER A 194 -5.02 -2.68 1.81
N HIS A 195 -6.33 -2.70 1.67
CA HIS A 195 -7.04 -3.57 0.74
C HIS A 195 -7.39 -2.85 -0.57
N LEU A 196 -7.03 -1.58 -0.69
CA LEU A 196 -7.32 -0.71 -1.83
C LEU A 196 -6.05 -0.46 -2.65
N MET A 197 -6.05 -0.96 -3.87
CA MET A 197 -4.98 -0.80 -4.83
C MET A 197 -4.61 0.66 -5.07
N ALA A 198 -5.64 1.51 -5.26
CA ALA A 198 -5.44 2.93 -5.55
C ALA A 198 -4.67 3.69 -4.45
N ASP A 199 -4.80 3.26 -3.17
CA ASP A 199 -4.05 3.86 -2.07
C ASP A 199 -2.54 3.57 -2.22
N ILE A 200 -2.22 2.34 -2.63
CA ILE A 200 -0.84 1.88 -2.84
C ILE A 200 -0.21 2.57 -4.06
N GLU A 201 -0.89 2.56 -5.22
CA GLU A 201 -0.38 3.17 -6.46
C GLU A 201 -0.05 4.66 -6.30
N ARG A 202 -0.86 5.37 -5.51
CA ARG A 202 -0.70 6.81 -5.31
C ARG A 202 0.35 7.19 -4.27
N THR A 203 0.68 6.29 -3.36
CA THR A 203 1.40 6.66 -2.14
C THR A 203 2.72 5.95 -2.00
N CYS A 204 2.82 4.71 -2.46
CA CYS A 204 3.96 3.84 -2.21
C CYS A 204 5.01 3.88 -3.32
N ASP A 205 6.26 3.71 -2.91
CA ASP A 205 7.39 3.42 -3.79
C ASP A 205 7.46 1.90 -4.09
N ARG A 206 7.06 1.09 -3.11
CA ARG A 206 7.14 -0.38 -3.15
C ARG A 206 5.84 -1.03 -2.69
N ILE A 207 5.60 -2.24 -3.19
CA ILE A 207 4.42 -3.05 -2.86
C ILE A 207 4.82 -4.46 -2.43
N ILE A 208 4.07 -4.99 -1.50
CA ILE A 208 4.04 -6.39 -1.08
C ILE A 208 2.59 -6.86 -1.21
N VAL A 209 2.33 -7.89 -2.02
CA VAL A 209 0.98 -8.43 -2.23
C VAL A 209 0.85 -9.75 -1.48
N LEU A 210 -0.08 -9.80 -0.53
CA LEU A 210 -0.42 -10.99 0.23
C LEU A 210 -1.80 -11.51 -0.17
N GLN A 211 -1.91 -12.82 -0.41
CA GLN A 211 -3.17 -13.50 -0.67
C GLN A 211 -3.18 -14.85 0.05
N GLY A 212 -4.23 -15.13 0.83
CA GLY A 212 -4.34 -16.38 1.57
C GLY A 212 -3.19 -16.70 2.53
N GLY A 213 -2.46 -15.68 3.01
CA GLY A 213 -1.29 -15.83 3.86
C GLY A 213 0.02 -16.05 3.11
N GLU A 214 0.03 -16.02 1.79
CA GLU A 214 1.22 -16.22 0.94
C GLU A 214 1.64 -14.92 0.26
N LEU A 215 2.94 -14.79 -0.03
CA LEU A 215 3.48 -13.70 -0.82
C LEU A 215 3.25 -14.00 -2.30
N VAL A 216 2.36 -13.25 -2.94
CA VAL A 216 2.10 -13.36 -4.38
C VAL A 216 3.13 -12.57 -5.17
N GLN A 217 3.44 -11.36 -4.70
CA GLN A 217 4.36 -10.46 -5.41
C GLN A 217 4.98 -9.42 -4.47
N SER A 218 6.19 -8.95 -4.81
CA SER A 218 6.82 -7.79 -4.18
C SER A 218 7.74 -7.09 -5.17
N GLY A 219 7.84 -5.75 -5.07
CA GLY A 219 8.69 -4.95 -5.96
C GLY A 219 8.39 -3.47 -5.88
N GLU A 220 8.97 -2.69 -6.79
CA GLU A 220 8.69 -1.26 -6.94
C GLU A 220 7.34 -1.07 -7.64
N VAL A 221 6.50 -0.16 -7.13
CA VAL A 221 5.16 0.12 -7.70
C VAL A 221 5.28 0.51 -9.18
N GLU A 222 6.31 1.29 -9.53
CA GLU A 222 6.57 1.71 -10.90
C GLU A 222 6.71 0.53 -11.88
N GLN A 223 7.28 -0.61 -11.44
CA GLN A 223 7.42 -1.80 -12.29
C GLN A 223 6.08 -2.44 -12.65
N PHE A 224 5.06 -2.26 -11.81
CA PHE A 224 3.72 -2.80 -11.99
C PHE A 224 2.76 -1.82 -12.66
N THR A 225 3.06 -0.52 -12.59
CA THR A 225 2.25 0.56 -13.18
C THR A 225 2.80 1.07 -14.50
N LYS A 226 3.98 0.56 -14.94
CA LYS A 226 4.51 0.90 -16.26
C LYS A 226 3.46 0.58 -17.32
N GLU A 227 3.30 1.51 -18.24
CA GLU A 227 2.48 1.32 -19.42
C GLU A 227 2.91 0.01 -20.08
N THR A 228 1.96 -0.89 -20.24
CA THR A 228 2.23 -2.09 -21.05
C THR A 228 2.53 -1.62 -22.46
N GLU A 229 3.36 -2.36 -23.18
CA GLU A 229 3.55 -2.18 -24.62
C GLU A 229 2.24 -2.45 -25.39
N THR A 230 1.10 -2.22 -24.76
CA THR A 230 -0.24 -2.45 -25.32
C THR A 230 -1.06 -1.17 -25.30
N VAL A 231 -1.80 -0.95 -26.38
CA VAL A 231 -2.71 0.18 -26.53
C VAL A 231 -4.14 -0.33 -26.55
N PHE A 232 -4.99 0.25 -25.72
CA PHE A 232 -6.44 -0.02 -25.72
C PHE A 232 -7.15 0.93 -26.67
N ILE A 233 -8.02 0.37 -27.54
CA ILE A 233 -8.81 1.11 -28.52
C ILE A 233 -10.28 0.75 -28.33
N GLU A 234 -11.11 1.77 -28.18
CA GLU A 234 -12.57 1.66 -28.14
C GLU A 234 -13.14 2.44 -29.31
N VAL A 235 -14.02 1.81 -30.07
CA VAL A 235 -14.72 2.41 -31.23
C VAL A 235 -16.20 2.31 -31.04
N ASP A 236 -16.95 3.25 -31.64
CA ASP A 236 -18.42 3.28 -31.57
C ASP A 236 -19.07 2.19 -32.44
N SER A 237 -18.43 1.78 -33.54
CA SER A 237 -18.92 0.77 -34.49
C SER A 237 -17.74 0.10 -35.21
N ASN A 238 -18.06 -0.97 -35.98
CA ASN A 238 -17.13 -1.66 -36.89
C ASN A 238 -15.86 -2.25 -36.18
N ARG A 239 -15.96 -2.63 -34.89
CA ARG A 239 -14.85 -3.16 -34.10
C ARG A 239 -14.17 -4.37 -34.76
N ASP A 240 -14.97 -5.33 -35.27
CA ASP A 240 -14.44 -6.56 -35.87
C ASP A 240 -13.74 -6.29 -37.21
N ALA A 241 -14.25 -5.32 -38.00
CA ALA A 241 -13.57 -4.83 -39.19
C ALA A 241 -12.23 -4.16 -38.88
N LEU A 242 -12.19 -3.38 -37.80
CA LEU A 242 -10.96 -2.75 -37.30
C LEU A 242 -9.93 -3.81 -36.85
N ALA A 243 -10.37 -4.83 -36.11
CA ALA A 243 -9.50 -5.93 -35.70
C ALA A 243 -8.87 -6.64 -36.91
N ALA A 244 -9.69 -7.01 -37.91
CA ALA A 244 -9.23 -7.63 -39.15
C ALA A 244 -8.26 -6.72 -39.94
N ALA A 245 -8.50 -5.40 -39.95
CA ALA A 245 -7.63 -4.45 -40.64
C ALA A 245 -6.25 -4.31 -39.94
N LEU A 246 -6.21 -4.38 -38.60
CA LEU A 246 -4.99 -4.35 -37.81
C LEU A 246 -4.20 -5.67 -37.97
N GLU A 247 -4.85 -6.83 -37.92
CA GLU A 247 -4.22 -8.13 -38.13
C GLU A 247 -3.58 -8.25 -39.52
N ARG A 248 -4.23 -7.72 -40.58
CA ARG A 248 -3.64 -7.65 -41.93
C ARG A 248 -2.35 -6.81 -42.00
N ARG A 249 -2.16 -5.89 -41.05
CA ARG A 249 -0.95 -5.05 -40.90
C ARG A 249 0.09 -5.70 -39.99
N GLY A 250 -0.14 -6.94 -39.54
CA GLY A 250 0.76 -7.66 -38.64
C GLY A 250 0.72 -7.22 -37.18
N VAL A 251 -0.32 -6.48 -36.78
CA VAL A 251 -0.51 -6.06 -35.40
C VAL A 251 -1.25 -7.19 -34.66
N VAL A 252 -0.73 -7.60 -33.51
CA VAL A 252 -1.39 -8.59 -32.65
C VAL A 252 -2.55 -7.89 -31.92
N VAL A 253 -3.76 -8.42 -32.12
CA VAL A 253 -5.00 -7.84 -31.59
C VAL A 253 -5.66 -8.86 -30.65
N SER A 254 -6.07 -8.40 -29.48
CA SER A 254 -6.92 -9.14 -28.55
C SER A 254 -8.18 -8.35 -28.22
N VAL A 255 -9.33 -9.04 -28.06
CA VAL A 255 -10.61 -8.43 -27.71
C VAL A 255 -10.70 -8.40 -26.18
N ASP A 256 -10.95 -7.22 -25.60
CA ASP A 256 -11.07 -7.04 -24.16
C ASP A 256 -12.26 -6.12 -23.83
N GLY A 257 -13.24 -6.64 -23.10
CA GLY A 257 -14.32 -5.89 -22.46
C GLY A 257 -15.19 -4.97 -23.33
N GLY A 258 -15.08 -5.00 -24.63
CA GLY A 258 -15.81 -4.09 -25.55
C GLY A 258 -14.90 -3.25 -26.45
N GLY A 259 -13.59 -3.27 -26.20
CA GLY A 259 -12.55 -2.66 -27.02
C GLY A 259 -11.59 -3.68 -27.61
N LEU A 260 -10.54 -3.18 -28.25
CA LEU A 260 -9.42 -3.94 -28.76
C LEU A 260 -8.16 -3.57 -27.97
N THR A 261 -7.36 -4.55 -27.62
CA THR A 261 -6.01 -4.36 -27.09
C THR A 261 -5.01 -4.81 -28.13
N ILE A 262 -4.06 -3.94 -28.47
CA ILE A 262 -3.02 -4.19 -29.46
C ILE A 262 -1.65 -4.18 -28.81
N GLU A 263 -0.75 -5.07 -29.22
CA GLU A 263 0.63 -5.11 -28.75
C GLU A 263 1.51 -4.16 -29.57
N GLY A 264 2.34 -3.38 -28.87
CA GLY A 264 3.50 -2.67 -29.39
C GLY A 264 3.48 -1.17 -29.15
N PRO A 265 4.54 -0.62 -28.52
CA PRO A 265 4.78 0.81 -28.42
C PRO A 265 5.82 1.26 -29.42
N ASN A 266 5.71 0.90 -30.68
CA ASN A 266 6.45 1.58 -31.73
C ASN A 266 5.58 2.71 -32.28
N GLU A 267 6.17 3.86 -32.57
CA GLU A 267 5.47 4.98 -33.25
C GLU A 267 4.69 4.50 -34.46
N SER A 268 5.16 3.45 -35.15
CA SER A 268 4.49 2.81 -36.27
C SER A 268 3.14 2.15 -35.91
N VAL A 269 2.90 1.73 -34.66
CA VAL A 269 1.61 1.14 -34.26
C VAL A 269 0.50 2.17 -34.31
N TYR A 270 0.77 3.41 -33.90
CA TYR A 270 -0.20 4.50 -33.97
C TYR A 270 -0.58 4.83 -35.41
N ASP A 271 0.37 4.77 -36.35
CA ASP A 271 0.10 4.94 -37.77
C ASP A 271 -0.74 3.79 -38.32
N HIS A 272 -0.43 2.53 -37.96
CA HIS A 272 -1.26 1.38 -38.34
C HIS A 272 -2.68 1.48 -37.81
N VAL A 273 -2.86 1.95 -36.56
CA VAL A 273 -4.17 2.17 -35.97
C VAL A 273 -4.95 3.24 -36.74
N ARG A 274 -4.33 4.40 -37.00
CA ARG A 274 -4.95 5.49 -37.75
C ARG A 274 -5.44 4.99 -39.10
N ASP A 275 -4.58 4.31 -39.85
CA ASP A 275 -4.90 3.84 -41.19
C ASP A 275 -5.98 2.73 -41.18
N ALA A 276 -5.95 1.85 -40.15
CA ALA A 276 -6.97 0.83 -39.99
C ALA A 276 -8.33 1.39 -39.56
N LEU A 277 -8.37 2.44 -38.75
CA LEU A 277 -9.59 3.16 -38.39
C LEU A 277 -10.28 3.76 -39.59
N VAL A 278 -9.50 4.34 -40.51
CA VAL A 278 -10.01 4.91 -41.76
C VAL A 278 -10.52 3.81 -42.69
N GLU A 279 -9.77 2.72 -42.86
CA GLU A 279 -10.14 1.58 -43.70
C GLU A 279 -11.41 0.87 -43.21
N ALA A 280 -11.55 0.70 -41.92
CA ALA A 280 -12.70 0.03 -41.30
C ALA A 280 -13.90 0.95 -41.11
N GLU A 281 -13.79 2.23 -41.44
CA GLU A 281 -14.80 3.25 -41.14
C GLU A 281 -15.25 3.17 -39.66
N ALA A 282 -14.28 2.99 -38.73
CA ALA A 282 -14.54 2.78 -37.32
C ALA A 282 -14.31 4.10 -36.55
N PRO A 283 -15.34 4.78 -36.07
CA PRO A 283 -15.19 6.02 -35.31
C PRO A 283 -14.51 5.74 -33.99
N LEU A 284 -13.37 6.38 -33.77
CA LEU A 284 -12.58 6.24 -32.53
C LEU A 284 -13.28 6.95 -31.37
N ARG A 285 -13.59 6.20 -30.31
CA ARG A 285 -14.13 6.74 -29.07
C ARG A 285 -13.03 7.01 -28.03
N ARG A 286 -12.10 6.09 -27.90
CA ARG A 286 -11.00 6.19 -26.95
C ARG A 286 -9.78 5.42 -27.45
N MET A 287 -8.60 6.02 -27.27
CA MET A 287 -7.32 5.37 -27.47
C MET A 287 -6.40 5.77 -26.33
N ALA A 288 -5.86 4.80 -25.63
CA ALA A 288 -4.96 5.06 -24.51
C ALA A 288 -3.95 3.90 -24.35
N PRO A 289 -2.71 4.17 -23.91
CA PRO A 289 -1.84 3.13 -23.44
C PRO A 289 -2.55 2.33 -22.34
N ARG A 290 -2.53 1.00 -22.43
CA ARG A 290 -3.06 0.17 -21.35
C ARG A 290 -2.04 0.20 -20.22
N ARG A 291 -2.44 0.70 -19.06
CA ARG A 291 -1.67 0.51 -17.84
C ARG A 291 -2.04 -0.86 -17.28
N ARG A 292 -1.05 -1.70 -16.98
CA ARG A 292 -1.31 -2.86 -16.12
C ARG A 292 -1.88 -2.31 -14.82
N ALA A 293 -3.16 -2.53 -14.60
CA ALA A 293 -3.70 -2.31 -13.27
C ALA A 293 -3.11 -3.40 -12.37
N LEU A 294 -2.62 -3.01 -11.18
CA LEU A 294 -2.18 -3.97 -10.16
C LEU A 294 -3.29 -5.01 -9.84
N THR A 295 -4.57 -4.74 -10.19
CA THR A 295 -5.70 -5.67 -10.10
C THR A 295 -5.49 -6.97 -10.91
N GLU A 296 -4.76 -6.95 -12.02
CA GLU A 296 -4.45 -8.15 -12.82
C GLU A 296 -3.52 -9.12 -12.07
N LEU A 297 -2.83 -8.66 -11.02
CA LEU A 297 -2.00 -9.50 -10.16
C LEU A 297 -2.83 -10.48 -9.32
N PHE A 298 -4.06 -10.11 -8.95
CA PHE A 298 -4.96 -10.99 -8.20
C PHE A 298 -5.63 -12.05 -9.09
N GLU A 299 -5.87 -11.76 -10.37
CA GLU A 299 -6.52 -12.68 -11.30
C GLU A 299 -5.59 -13.85 -11.70
N ARG A 300 -4.29 -13.61 -11.84
CA ARG A 300 -3.32 -14.65 -12.20
C ARG A 300 -2.96 -15.63 -11.07
N GLY A 301 -3.09 -15.21 -9.80
CA GLY A 301 -2.89 -16.08 -8.64
C GLY A 301 -3.99 -17.14 -8.45
N GLY A 302 -5.18 -16.91 -9.03
CA GLY A 302 -6.33 -17.83 -8.96
C GLY A 302 -6.28 -19.02 -9.92
N ASP A 303 -5.56 -18.88 -11.03
CA ASP A 303 -5.55 -19.93 -12.10
C ASP A 303 -4.50 -21.03 -11.86
N THR A 304 -3.43 -20.74 -11.12
CA THR A 304 -2.42 -21.76 -10.80
C THR A 304 -2.83 -22.74 -9.69
N ALA A 305 -3.85 -22.38 -8.88
CA ALA A 305 -4.36 -23.26 -7.82
C ALA A 305 -5.42 -24.27 -8.28
N ARG A 306 -5.96 -24.15 -9.51
CA ARG A 306 -7.01 -25.05 -10.04
C ARG A 306 -6.54 -26.21 -10.90
N THR A 307 -5.23 -26.28 -11.22
CA THR A 307 -4.68 -27.36 -12.05
C THR A 307 -3.96 -28.47 -11.26
N GLY A 308 -4.05 -28.47 -9.93
CA GLY A 308 -3.40 -29.45 -9.04
C GLY A 308 -4.27 -30.60 -8.50
N GLU A 309 -5.57 -30.67 -8.85
CA GLU A 309 -6.44 -31.78 -8.40
C GLU A 309 -7.05 -32.52 -9.60
N ALA A 310 -6.23 -33.26 -10.34
CA ALA A 310 -6.65 -34.41 -11.17
C ALA A 310 -5.42 -35.18 -11.67
N ALA A 311 -4.86 -36.05 -10.84
CA ALA A 311 -4.13 -37.23 -11.24
C ALA A 311 -3.97 -38.20 -10.04
#